data_36d3e972fdb2ac8983a569f1807bd5d0
#
_entry.id   36d3e972fdb2ac8983a569f1807bd5d0
#
_cell.length_a   1.000
_cell.length_b   1.000
_cell.length_c   1.000
_cell.angle_alpha   90.00
_cell.angle_beta   90.00
_cell.angle_gamma   90.00
#
_symmetry.space_group_name_H-M   'P 1'
#
loop_
_entity.id
_entity.type
_entity.pdbx_description
1 polymer ?
#
loop_
_entity_poly.entity_id
_entity_poly.type
_entity_poly.pdbx_seq_one_letter_code
_entity_poly.pdbx_strand_id
1 'polypeptide(L)'
;MISLRKIVGTMLVGTMLAFGANSINAADSKKPIIIPIHNWSSQVVMSYVIGGIFKSMGNNVSYVPADSNGVYESIRLGDVTISHEVWEGAFGHAFYTAMEKGGLIEAGTHSALTIEDMGVPKWVIDQNICPGLPDWNALKGCGSKFATADSGGKGVWLDGPWHVDADTGKNLFEDRIPALGLDNEYTYKQTGSADALWAAIDSAKAAGEGIIIFNWTPNFTDSDGFVFIEFPPYFFGCRETEGGDGACGSPRGWLKKAANYKFPKTHPMAYKAFTKMDFNTSQIGQMAALVDIDKMSHEDAAAKWLADNEDVWQAFTN
;
A
#
# COMPACT_ATOMS: atom_id res chain seq x y z
N MET A 1 75.65 -42.90 48.85
CA MET A 1 75.70 -42.54 47.44
C MET A 1 74.30 -42.61 46.89
N ILE A 2 73.57 -41.49 46.80
CA ILE A 2 72.20 -41.44 46.34
C ILE A 2 72.16 -40.46 45.14
N SER A 3 71.77 -40.98 43.93
CA SER A 3 71.74 -40.27 42.70
C SER A 3 70.45 -39.46 42.57
N LEU A 4 70.60 -38.14 42.33
CA LEU A 4 69.51 -37.22 42.11
C LEU A 4 69.15 -37.25 40.59
N ARG A 5 67.98 -37.78 40.23
CA ARG A 5 67.39 -37.68 38.86
C ARG A 5 66.61 -36.37 38.74
N LYS A 6 67.06 -35.51 37.84
CA LYS A 6 66.36 -34.30 37.41
C LYS A 6 65.14 -34.69 36.52
N ILE A 7 63.96 -34.26 36.92
CA ILE A 7 62.76 -34.34 36.13
C ILE A 7 62.65 -33.02 35.35
N VAL A 8 62.75 -33.10 34.02
CA VAL A 8 62.48 -31.98 33.12
C VAL A 8 61.00 -32.01 32.81
N GLY A 9 60.25 -31.05 33.31
CA GLY A 9 58.84 -30.86 32.97
C GLY A 9 58.71 -30.08 31.66
N THR A 10 58.17 -30.73 30.66
CA THR A 10 57.83 -30.09 29.37
C THR A 10 56.48 -29.41 29.52
N MET A 11 56.48 -28.07 29.47
CA MET A 11 55.28 -27.24 29.48
C MET A 11 54.72 -27.23 28.05
N LEU A 12 53.59 -27.92 27.81
CA LEU A 12 52.82 -27.80 26.58
C LEU A 12 51.99 -26.49 26.62
N VAL A 13 52.40 -25.51 25.84
CA VAL A 13 51.62 -24.31 25.60
C VAL A 13 50.53 -24.67 24.55
N GLY A 14 49.32 -24.91 25.03
CA GLY A 14 48.16 -25.09 24.16
C GLY A 14 47.70 -23.75 23.55
N THR A 15 48.00 -23.54 22.29
CA THR A 15 47.47 -22.40 21.53
C THR A 15 45.99 -22.67 21.25
N MET A 16 45.08 -22.04 22.01
CA MET A 16 43.65 -22.00 21.62
C MET A 16 43.50 -21.11 20.40
N LEU A 17 43.31 -21.73 19.26
CA LEU A 17 42.79 -21.07 18.08
C LEU A 17 41.33 -20.75 18.33
N ALA A 18 41.03 -19.47 18.67
CA ALA A 18 39.70 -18.93 18.67
C ALA A 18 39.21 -18.89 17.18
N PHE A 19 38.46 -19.89 16.76
CA PHE A 19 37.66 -19.79 15.55
C PHE A 19 36.57 -18.72 15.80
N GLY A 20 36.83 -17.51 15.36
CA GLY A 20 35.81 -16.51 15.22
C GLY A 20 34.79 -17.07 14.23
N ALA A 21 33.58 -17.40 14.70
CA ALA A 21 32.47 -17.72 13.87
C ALA A 21 32.09 -16.45 13.10
N ASN A 22 32.73 -16.20 11.95
CA ASN A 22 32.20 -15.30 10.95
C ASN A 22 30.85 -15.88 10.54
N SER A 23 29.76 -15.26 10.96
CA SER A 23 28.43 -15.54 10.39
C SER A 23 28.52 -15.23 8.91
N ILE A 24 28.72 -16.28 8.11
CA ILE A 24 28.64 -16.18 6.65
C ILE A 24 27.15 -15.89 6.38
N ASN A 25 26.81 -14.63 6.16
CA ASN A 25 25.50 -14.31 5.61
C ASN A 25 25.36 -15.09 4.29
N ALA A 26 24.35 -15.96 4.23
CA ALA A 26 24.09 -16.70 3.01
C ALA A 26 23.85 -15.70 1.86
N ALA A 27 24.52 -15.92 0.73
CA ALA A 27 24.33 -15.07 -0.44
C ALA A 27 22.91 -15.25 -1.02
N ASP A 28 22.39 -14.17 -1.57
CA ASP A 28 21.10 -14.17 -2.25
C ASP A 28 21.11 -15.08 -3.49
N SER A 29 19.97 -15.69 -3.79
CA SER A 29 19.73 -16.50 -4.98
C SER A 29 19.91 -15.67 -6.25
N LYS A 30 20.28 -16.32 -7.35
CA LYS A 30 20.26 -15.72 -8.69
C LYS A 30 18.89 -15.76 -9.37
N LYS A 31 17.88 -16.39 -8.74
CA LYS A 31 16.49 -16.29 -9.23
C LYS A 31 15.99 -14.86 -9.07
N PRO A 32 15.12 -14.37 -9.98
CA PRO A 32 14.61 -13.01 -9.86
C PRO A 32 13.70 -12.86 -8.63
N ILE A 33 13.77 -11.70 -7.99
CA ILE A 33 12.75 -11.20 -7.08
C ILE A 33 11.61 -10.67 -7.95
N ILE A 34 10.42 -11.24 -7.81
CA ILE A 34 9.26 -10.90 -8.64
C ILE A 34 8.40 -9.89 -7.87
N ILE A 35 8.27 -8.68 -8.44
CA ILE A 35 7.55 -7.55 -7.85
C ILE A 35 6.27 -7.30 -8.65
N PRO A 36 5.11 -7.15 -8.01
CA PRO A 36 3.87 -6.88 -8.71
C PRO A 36 3.78 -5.43 -9.18
N ILE A 37 3.15 -5.21 -10.31
CA ILE A 37 2.74 -3.90 -10.82
C ILE A 37 1.22 -3.86 -10.83
N HIS A 38 0.65 -2.91 -10.07
CA HIS A 38 -0.77 -2.62 -10.03
C HIS A 38 -1.11 -1.43 -10.93
N ASN A 39 -2.21 -0.73 -10.66
CA ASN A 39 -2.75 0.32 -11.52
C ASN A 39 -2.94 1.67 -10.82
N TRP A 40 -2.09 2.00 -9.84
CA TRP A 40 -2.00 3.34 -9.25
C TRP A 40 -0.53 3.77 -9.08
N SER A 41 -0.29 5.07 -9.22
CA SER A 41 1.04 5.62 -9.45
C SER A 41 2.03 5.37 -8.33
N SER A 42 1.63 5.54 -7.04
CA SER A 42 2.56 5.34 -5.92
C SER A 42 3.11 3.92 -5.89
N GLN A 43 2.24 2.93 -6.10
CA GLN A 43 2.62 1.53 -6.08
C GLN A 43 3.60 1.19 -7.22
N VAL A 44 3.31 1.67 -8.43
CA VAL A 44 4.15 1.39 -9.59
C VAL A 44 5.53 2.02 -9.43
N VAL A 45 5.60 3.30 -9.03
CA VAL A 45 6.87 3.99 -8.78
C VAL A 45 7.64 3.28 -7.66
N MET A 46 6.98 2.97 -6.54
CA MET A 46 7.63 2.30 -5.41
C MET A 46 8.10 0.89 -5.76
N SER A 47 7.40 0.16 -6.65
CA SER A 47 7.87 -1.12 -7.20
C SER A 47 9.22 -0.96 -7.93
N TYR A 48 9.35 0.06 -8.76
CA TYR A 48 10.62 0.34 -9.45
C TYR A 48 11.71 0.86 -8.50
N VAL A 49 11.37 1.66 -7.50
CA VAL A 49 12.30 2.09 -6.44
C VAL A 49 12.85 0.88 -5.69
N ILE A 50 11.99 0.03 -5.16
CA ILE A 50 12.39 -1.18 -4.42
C ILE A 50 13.19 -2.14 -5.30
N GLY A 51 12.76 -2.31 -6.55
CA GLY A 51 13.50 -3.10 -7.52
C GLY A 51 14.87 -2.51 -7.84
N GLY A 52 15.00 -1.18 -7.91
CA GLY A 52 16.28 -0.47 -8.05
C GLY A 52 17.21 -0.72 -6.85
N ILE A 53 16.67 -0.68 -5.63
CA ILE A 53 17.42 -1.01 -4.42
C ILE A 53 17.91 -2.46 -4.45
N PHE A 54 17.06 -3.43 -4.81
CA PHE A 54 17.49 -4.81 -4.94
C PHE A 54 18.55 -5.02 -6.03
N LYS A 55 18.42 -4.32 -7.16
CA LYS A 55 19.44 -4.36 -8.22
C LYS A 55 20.79 -3.79 -7.75
N SER A 56 20.80 -2.70 -6.96
CA SER A 56 22.03 -2.15 -6.38
C SER A 56 22.74 -3.14 -5.44
N MET A 57 21.99 -4.05 -4.82
CA MET A 57 22.51 -5.16 -4.00
C MET A 57 22.96 -6.36 -4.83
N GLY A 58 22.87 -6.32 -6.17
CA GLY A 58 23.26 -7.41 -7.08
C GLY A 58 22.21 -8.49 -7.29
N ASN A 59 20.96 -8.22 -6.94
CA ASN A 59 19.84 -9.12 -7.18
C ASN A 59 19.24 -8.97 -8.58
N ASN A 60 18.73 -10.06 -9.15
CA ASN A 60 17.88 -10.02 -10.32
C ASN A 60 16.45 -9.65 -9.90
N VAL A 61 15.80 -8.78 -10.69
CA VAL A 61 14.45 -8.31 -10.44
C VAL A 61 13.62 -8.46 -11.70
N SER A 62 12.37 -8.90 -11.56
CA SER A 62 11.37 -8.88 -12.62
C SER A 62 10.08 -8.28 -12.10
N TYR A 63 9.31 -7.66 -13.01
CA TYR A 63 8.04 -7.03 -12.72
C TYR A 63 6.94 -7.77 -13.46
N VAL A 64 5.79 -7.98 -12.81
CA VAL A 64 4.63 -8.66 -13.39
C VAL A 64 3.35 -7.89 -13.11
N PRO A 65 2.48 -7.67 -14.09
CA PRO A 65 1.15 -7.16 -13.82
C PRO A 65 0.41 -8.11 -12.89
N ALA A 66 -0.24 -7.57 -11.88
CA ALA A 66 -1.00 -8.35 -10.91
C ALA A 66 -2.27 -7.62 -10.49
N ASP A 67 -3.36 -8.35 -10.36
CA ASP A 67 -4.56 -7.87 -9.71
C ASP A 67 -4.30 -7.59 -8.24
N SER A 68 -4.82 -6.49 -7.71
CA SER A 68 -4.51 -6.02 -6.36
C SER A 68 -5.12 -6.89 -5.25
N ASN A 69 -6.23 -7.57 -5.51
CA ASN A 69 -6.83 -8.53 -4.58
C ASN A 69 -6.21 -9.92 -4.73
N GLY A 70 -5.98 -10.36 -5.98
CA GLY A 70 -5.41 -11.67 -6.30
C GLY A 70 -3.92 -11.82 -5.98
N VAL A 71 -3.19 -10.72 -5.77
CA VAL A 71 -1.74 -10.72 -5.54
C VAL A 71 -1.33 -11.51 -4.30
N TYR A 72 -2.14 -11.53 -3.25
CA TYR A 72 -1.82 -12.24 -2.01
C TYR A 72 -1.80 -13.75 -2.20
N GLU A 73 -2.71 -14.28 -3.01
CA GLU A 73 -2.70 -15.69 -3.39
C GLU A 73 -1.48 -16.00 -4.27
N SER A 74 -1.14 -15.12 -5.22
CA SER A 74 0.06 -15.26 -6.06
C SER A 74 1.36 -15.24 -5.24
N ILE A 75 1.43 -14.39 -4.17
CA ILE A 75 2.55 -14.40 -3.22
C ILE A 75 2.58 -15.72 -2.45
N ARG A 76 1.44 -16.18 -1.95
CA ARG A 76 1.32 -17.42 -1.19
C ARG A 76 1.83 -18.63 -2.00
N LEU A 77 1.47 -18.70 -3.28
CA LEU A 77 1.88 -19.78 -4.19
C LEU A 77 3.34 -19.64 -4.67
N GLY A 78 3.89 -18.42 -4.67
CA GLY A 78 5.27 -18.13 -5.04
C GLY A 78 5.45 -17.62 -6.47
N ASP A 79 4.37 -17.27 -7.15
CA ASP A 79 4.39 -16.64 -8.47
C ASP A 79 4.84 -15.16 -8.38
N VAL A 80 4.59 -14.52 -7.25
CA VAL A 80 5.07 -13.20 -6.86
C VAL A 80 5.89 -13.34 -5.58
N THR A 81 6.97 -12.55 -5.45
CA THR A 81 7.87 -12.63 -4.29
C THR A 81 7.42 -11.75 -3.14
N ILE A 82 7.02 -10.50 -3.43
CA ILE A 82 6.67 -9.47 -2.43
C ILE A 82 5.47 -8.65 -2.88
N SER A 83 4.79 -8.02 -1.90
CA SER A 83 4.00 -6.81 -2.10
C SER A 83 4.43 -5.78 -1.05
N HIS A 84 4.66 -4.56 -1.48
CA HIS A 84 5.16 -3.50 -0.60
C HIS A 84 4.06 -2.52 -0.15
N GLU A 85 2.89 -2.56 -0.77
CA GLU A 85 1.72 -1.79 -0.39
C GLU A 85 0.53 -2.70 -0.12
N VAL A 86 0.40 -3.17 1.13
CA VAL A 86 -0.80 -3.81 1.64
C VAL A 86 -1.58 -2.75 2.41
N TRP A 87 -2.62 -2.21 1.81
CA TRP A 87 -3.49 -1.21 2.40
C TRP A 87 -4.53 -1.87 3.29
N GLU A 88 -4.63 -1.46 4.57
CA GLU A 88 -5.56 -2.11 5.51
C GLU A 88 -7.01 -2.01 5.05
N GLY A 89 -7.39 -0.83 4.56
CA GLY A 89 -8.76 -0.54 4.19
C GLY A 89 -9.27 -1.41 3.06
N ALA A 90 -8.52 -1.49 1.95
CA ALA A 90 -8.93 -2.23 0.77
C ALA A 90 -8.56 -3.72 0.83
N PHE A 91 -7.36 -4.05 1.33
CA PHE A 91 -6.78 -5.38 1.13
C PHE A 91 -6.47 -6.15 2.42
N GLY A 92 -6.72 -5.56 3.59
CA GLY A 92 -6.39 -6.20 4.87
C GLY A 92 -7.02 -7.58 5.03
N HIS A 93 -8.28 -7.75 4.63
CA HIS A 93 -8.98 -9.04 4.70
C HIS A 93 -8.31 -10.09 3.81
N ALA A 94 -8.05 -9.78 2.53
CA ALA A 94 -7.41 -10.71 1.59
C ALA A 94 -6.00 -11.10 2.04
N PHE A 95 -5.24 -10.13 2.58
CA PHE A 95 -3.91 -10.35 3.13
C PHE A 95 -3.94 -11.35 4.30
N TYR A 96 -4.79 -11.14 5.32
CA TYR A 96 -4.87 -12.04 6.46
C TYR A 96 -5.41 -13.42 6.08
N THR A 97 -6.38 -13.50 5.19
CA THR A 97 -6.88 -14.78 4.67
C THR A 97 -5.78 -15.59 3.98
N ALA A 98 -4.93 -14.92 3.18
CA ALA A 98 -3.79 -15.60 2.55
C ALA A 98 -2.73 -16.04 3.57
N MET A 99 -2.48 -15.24 4.62
CA MET A 99 -1.57 -15.62 5.71
C MET A 99 -2.06 -16.87 6.46
N GLU A 100 -3.34 -16.95 6.78
CA GLU A 100 -3.95 -18.12 7.47
C GLU A 100 -3.82 -19.41 6.65
N LYS A 101 -3.93 -19.30 5.32
CA LYS A 101 -3.69 -20.45 4.40
C LYS A 101 -2.22 -20.89 4.36
N GLY A 102 -1.30 -20.07 4.89
CA GLY A 102 0.15 -20.31 4.89
C GLY A 102 0.81 -20.05 3.54
N GLY A 103 2.11 -19.80 3.55
CA GLY A 103 2.89 -19.51 2.33
C GLY A 103 3.14 -18.01 2.08
N LEU A 104 2.42 -17.13 2.76
CA LEU A 104 2.63 -15.70 2.82
C LEU A 104 3.00 -15.29 4.24
N ILE A 105 3.90 -14.33 4.39
CA ILE A 105 4.33 -13.76 5.68
C ILE A 105 4.28 -12.23 5.63
N GLU A 106 4.03 -11.61 6.76
CA GLU A 106 4.23 -10.17 6.94
C GLU A 106 5.73 -9.85 6.96
N ALA A 107 6.14 -8.79 6.25
CA ALA A 107 7.52 -8.35 6.14
C ALA A 107 7.76 -6.95 6.74
N GLY A 108 6.86 -6.50 7.61
CA GLY A 108 6.92 -5.22 8.30
C GLY A 108 5.89 -4.21 7.82
N THR A 109 5.87 -3.06 8.47
CA THR A 109 4.91 -1.98 8.26
C THR A 109 5.67 -0.70 7.90
N HIS A 110 5.12 0.11 7.00
CA HIS A 110 5.61 1.46 6.75
C HIS A 110 5.13 2.42 7.85
N SER A 111 5.86 3.51 8.07
CA SER A 111 5.46 4.58 9.00
C SER A 111 4.32 5.45 8.45
N ALA A 112 4.00 5.32 7.17
CA ALA A 112 2.84 5.94 6.57
C ALA A 112 1.53 5.40 7.18
N LEU A 113 0.64 6.31 7.56
CA LEU A 113 -0.72 5.99 7.97
C LEU A 113 -1.65 6.13 6.76
N THR A 114 -2.62 5.21 6.65
CA THR A 114 -3.53 5.18 5.51
C THR A 114 -4.94 5.64 5.90
N ILE A 115 -5.60 6.30 4.95
CA ILE A 115 -7.04 6.49 4.90
C ILE A 115 -7.45 6.16 3.47
N GLU A 116 -8.49 5.36 3.31
CA GLU A 116 -9.05 4.96 2.02
C GLU A 116 -10.56 5.11 2.13
N ASP A 117 -11.13 6.22 1.66
CA ASP A 117 -12.58 6.46 1.81
C ASP A 117 -13.11 7.44 0.76
N MET A 118 -14.42 7.59 0.75
CA MET A 118 -15.08 8.62 -0.06
C MET A 118 -14.81 10.01 0.53
N GLY A 119 -14.63 10.98 -0.33
CA GLY A 119 -14.40 12.34 0.07
C GLY A 119 -14.69 13.34 -1.04
N VAL A 120 -14.31 14.57 -0.81
CA VAL A 120 -14.52 15.68 -1.72
C VAL A 120 -13.25 16.53 -1.85
N PRO A 121 -12.95 17.06 -3.01
CA PRO A 121 -11.90 18.08 -3.13
C PRO A 121 -12.21 19.30 -2.30
N LYS A 122 -11.18 19.99 -1.80
CA LYS A 122 -11.31 21.14 -0.90
C LYS A 122 -12.24 22.24 -1.42
N TRP A 123 -12.29 22.49 -2.74
CA TRP A 123 -13.19 23.53 -3.27
C TRP A 123 -14.68 23.26 -3.03
N VAL A 124 -15.09 22.00 -2.90
CA VAL A 124 -16.49 21.63 -2.56
C VAL A 124 -16.85 22.18 -1.18
N ILE A 125 -15.88 22.11 -0.25
CA ILE A 125 -16.03 22.68 1.10
C ILE A 125 -15.97 24.20 1.04
N ASP A 126 -14.96 24.76 0.39
CA ASP A 126 -14.71 26.21 0.32
C ASP A 126 -15.86 26.97 -0.34
N GLN A 127 -16.49 26.38 -1.37
CA GLN A 127 -17.66 26.92 -2.05
C GLN A 127 -18.99 26.57 -1.38
N ASN A 128 -18.95 25.81 -0.28
CA ASN A 128 -20.13 25.38 0.47
C ASN A 128 -21.20 24.70 -0.43
N ILE A 129 -20.77 23.85 -1.35
CA ILE A 129 -21.66 23.17 -2.33
C ILE A 129 -22.67 22.29 -1.60
N CYS A 130 -22.22 21.60 -0.54
CA CYS A 130 -23.08 20.83 0.37
C CYS A 130 -22.80 21.28 1.80
N PRO A 131 -23.62 22.19 2.37
CA PRO A 131 -23.39 22.72 3.71
C PRO A 131 -23.43 21.63 4.77
N GLY A 132 -22.42 21.64 5.64
CA GLY A 132 -22.29 20.67 6.72
C GLY A 132 -21.26 19.55 6.46
N LEU A 133 -20.76 19.39 5.22
CA LEU A 133 -19.59 18.55 4.98
C LEU A 133 -18.39 19.07 5.80
N PRO A 134 -17.56 18.17 6.35
CA PRO A 134 -17.45 16.73 6.05
C PRO A 134 -18.36 15.77 6.83
N ASP A 135 -19.24 16.22 7.72
CA ASP A 135 -20.17 15.31 8.38
C ASP A 135 -21.06 14.60 7.32
N TRP A 136 -21.04 13.27 7.29
CA TRP A 136 -21.81 12.48 6.34
C TRP A 136 -23.31 12.75 6.36
N ASN A 137 -23.86 13.18 7.50
CA ASN A 137 -25.27 13.54 7.60
C ASN A 137 -25.66 14.70 6.67
N ALA A 138 -24.70 15.56 6.29
CA ALA A 138 -24.90 16.62 5.32
C ALA A 138 -25.26 16.11 3.93
N LEU A 139 -24.89 14.86 3.61
CA LEU A 139 -25.24 14.24 2.32
C LEU A 139 -26.75 14.12 2.13
N LYS A 140 -27.51 14.00 3.21
CA LYS A 140 -28.98 14.00 3.16
C LYS A 140 -29.49 15.34 2.67
N GLY A 141 -30.13 15.35 1.48
CA GLY A 141 -30.60 16.56 0.83
C GLY A 141 -29.58 17.21 -0.13
N CYS A 142 -28.38 16.67 -0.26
CA CYS A 142 -27.35 17.20 -1.17
C CYS A 142 -27.20 16.40 -2.48
N GLY A 143 -27.91 15.29 -2.68
CA GLY A 143 -27.67 14.39 -3.80
C GLY A 143 -27.61 15.09 -5.17
N SER A 144 -28.53 16.01 -5.46
CA SER A 144 -28.57 16.74 -6.72
C SER A 144 -27.35 17.64 -6.97
N LYS A 145 -26.56 17.98 -5.94
CA LYS A 145 -25.34 18.79 -6.05
C LYS A 145 -24.15 17.98 -6.61
N PHE A 146 -24.25 16.67 -6.58
CA PHE A 146 -23.25 15.71 -7.02
C PHE A 146 -23.77 14.83 -8.16
N ALA A 147 -24.88 15.25 -8.81
CA ALA A 147 -25.48 14.51 -9.91
C ALA A 147 -24.67 14.68 -11.19
N THR A 148 -24.61 13.64 -12.00
CA THR A 148 -24.08 13.67 -13.36
C THR A 148 -25.22 13.58 -14.38
N ALA A 149 -24.96 13.93 -15.64
CA ALA A 149 -25.97 13.93 -16.71
C ALA A 149 -26.72 12.60 -16.86
N ASP A 150 -26.08 11.50 -16.52
CA ASP A 150 -26.61 10.13 -16.67
C ASP A 150 -27.03 9.47 -15.34
N SER A 151 -27.00 10.22 -14.23
CA SER A 151 -27.35 9.69 -12.89
C SER A 151 -28.84 9.81 -12.53
N GLY A 152 -29.67 10.35 -13.44
CA GLY A 152 -31.09 10.57 -13.17
C GLY A 152 -31.37 11.56 -12.04
N GLY A 153 -30.46 12.49 -11.81
CA GLY A 153 -30.55 13.51 -10.76
C GLY A 153 -30.06 13.06 -9.38
N LYS A 154 -29.60 11.81 -9.24
CA LYS A 154 -28.94 11.34 -8.01
C LYS A 154 -27.48 11.73 -8.02
N GLY A 155 -26.96 12.06 -6.85
CA GLY A 155 -25.52 12.21 -6.62
C GLY A 155 -24.77 10.93 -6.93
N VAL A 156 -23.55 11.04 -7.43
CA VAL A 156 -22.70 9.89 -7.76
C VAL A 156 -21.57 9.77 -6.76
N TRP A 157 -21.43 8.61 -6.15
CA TRP A 157 -20.19 8.18 -5.51
C TRP A 157 -19.31 7.52 -6.55
N LEU A 158 -18.22 8.17 -6.91
CA LEU A 158 -17.34 7.72 -7.97
C LEU A 158 -16.14 6.97 -7.36
N ASP A 159 -15.95 5.73 -7.74
CA ASP A 159 -14.90 4.85 -7.22
C ASP A 159 -14.01 4.31 -8.34
N GLY A 160 -12.87 3.73 -7.95
CA GLY A 160 -11.98 2.96 -8.80
C GLY A 160 -12.27 1.46 -8.79
N PRO A 161 -11.49 0.64 -9.50
CA PRO A 161 -11.78 -0.79 -9.68
C PRO A 161 -11.25 -1.70 -8.56
N TRP A 162 -11.16 -1.21 -7.32
CA TRP A 162 -10.42 -1.93 -6.26
C TRP A 162 -11.27 -2.59 -5.17
N HIS A 163 -12.53 -2.18 -5.00
CA HIS A 163 -13.31 -2.47 -3.80
C HIS A 163 -14.38 -3.54 -3.98
N VAL A 164 -14.30 -4.29 -5.07
CA VAL A 164 -15.18 -5.46 -5.28
C VAL A 164 -14.57 -6.66 -4.58
N ASP A 165 -15.29 -7.23 -3.64
CA ASP A 165 -14.93 -8.50 -3.01
C ASP A 165 -15.04 -9.64 -4.03
N ALA A 166 -13.95 -10.37 -4.22
CA ALA A 166 -13.85 -11.41 -5.26
C ALA A 166 -14.76 -12.63 -5.01
N ASP A 167 -15.09 -12.89 -3.74
CA ASP A 167 -15.89 -14.06 -3.35
C ASP A 167 -17.39 -13.75 -3.41
N THR A 168 -17.79 -12.54 -3.01
CA THR A 168 -19.20 -12.13 -2.90
C THR A 168 -19.69 -11.26 -4.05
N GLY A 169 -18.77 -10.62 -4.78
CA GLY A 169 -19.09 -9.63 -5.81
C GLY A 169 -19.63 -8.31 -5.26
N LYS A 170 -19.60 -8.11 -3.94
CA LYS A 170 -20.06 -6.89 -3.28
C LYS A 170 -19.01 -5.79 -3.35
N ASN A 171 -19.47 -4.56 -3.39
CA ASN A 171 -18.60 -3.38 -3.35
C ASN A 171 -18.81 -2.61 -2.05
N LEU A 172 -17.72 -2.40 -1.34
CA LEU A 172 -17.70 -1.75 -0.02
C LEU A 172 -18.41 -0.38 0.02
N PHE A 173 -18.24 0.45 -1.01
CA PHE A 173 -18.80 1.81 -1.03
C PHE A 173 -20.21 1.84 -1.61
N GLU A 174 -20.54 0.94 -2.54
CA GLU A 174 -21.88 0.78 -3.05
C GLU A 174 -22.85 0.34 -1.93
N ASP A 175 -22.44 -0.66 -1.15
CA ASP A 175 -23.24 -1.21 -0.04
C ASP A 175 -23.44 -0.19 1.09
N ARG A 176 -22.50 0.75 1.29
CA ARG A 176 -22.63 1.82 2.28
C ARG A 176 -23.76 2.80 1.99
N ILE A 177 -24.09 3.05 0.73
CA ILE A 177 -25.16 3.98 0.34
C ILE A 177 -26.50 3.59 0.98
N PRO A 178 -27.05 2.38 0.76
CA PRO A 178 -28.27 1.95 1.42
C PRO A 178 -28.12 1.79 2.94
N ALA A 179 -26.96 1.34 3.43
CA ALA A 179 -26.70 1.20 4.86
C ALA A 179 -26.84 2.53 5.63
N LEU A 180 -26.51 3.65 4.99
CA LEU A 180 -26.70 5.00 5.52
C LEU A 180 -28.06 5.63 5.19
N GLY A 181 -28.93 4.92 4.45
CA GLY A 181 -30.24 5.43 4.01
C GLY A 181 -30.14 6.52 2.96
N LEU A 182 -29.10 6.47 2.10
CA LEU A 182 -28.82 7.46 1.06
C LEU A 182 -29.24 6.99 -0.35
N ASP A 183 -29.80 5.80 -0.49
CA ASP A 183 -30.13 5.13 -1.76
C ASP A 183 -31.18 5.87 -2.63
N ASN A 184 -32.02 6.72 -2.02
CA ASN A 184 -32.93 7.58 -2.73
C ASN A 184 -32.24 8.78 -3.42
N GLU A 185 -31.11 9.22 -2.89
CA GLU A 185 -30.42 10.44 -3.30
C GLU A 185 -29.08 10.18 -4.03
N TYR A 186 -28.50 9.01 -3.83
CA TYR A 186 -27.19 8.68 -4.37
C TYR A 186 -27.19 7.35 -5.13
N THR A 187 -26.24 7.23 -6.03
CA THR A 187 -25.90 6.01 -6.77
C THR A 187 -24.38 5.85 -6.81
N TYR A 188 -23.94 4.63 -7.05
CA TYR A 188 -22.54 4.28 -7.18
C TYR A 188 -22.14 4.15 -8.64
N LYS A 189 -20.93 4.58 -8.97
CA LYS A 189 -20.27 4.33 -10.26
C LYS A 189 -18.81 3.98 -10.07
N GLN A 190 -18.34 3.05 -10.87
CA GLN A 190 -16.95 2.64 -10.89
C GLN A 190 -16.25 3.14 -12.14
N THR A 191 -15.04 3.66 -11.99
CA THR A 191 -14.12 3.96 -13.10
C THR A 191 -13.21 2.77 -13.39
N GLY A 192 -12.55 2.79 -14.55
CA GLY A 192 -11.61 1.73 -14.92
C GLY A 192 -10.20 1.88 -14.37
N SER A 193 -9.84 3.05 -13.80
CA SER A 193 -8.48 3.35 -13.33
C SER A 193 -8.42 4.57 -12.43
N ALA A 194 -7.28 4.76 -11.75
CA ALA A 194 -6.97 5.99 -11.00
C ALA A 194 -6.98 7.24 -11.89
N ASP A 195 -6.39 7.17 -13.09
CA ASP A 195 -6.39 8.31 -14.03
C ASP A 195 -7.79 8.80 -14.37
N ALA A 196 -8.74 7.88 -14.48
CA ALA A 196 -10.15 8.25 -14.75
C ALA A 196 -10.80 8.96 -13.55
N LEU A 197 -10.41 8.63 -12.30
CA LEU A 197 -10.83 9.36 -11.11
C LEU A 197 -10.26 10.79 -11.12
N TRP A 198 -8.97 10.95 -11.44
CA TRP A 198 -8.30 12.26 -11.47
C TRP A 198 -8.89 13.15 -12.57
N ALA A 199 -9.14 12.58 -13.76
CA ALA A 199 -9.81 13.30 -14.85
C ALA A 199 -11.24 13.75 -14.49
N ALA A 200 -11.97 12.99 -13.68
CA ALA A 200 -13.29 13.37 -13.20
C ALA A 200 -13.21 14.55 -12.21
N ILE A 201 -12.19 14.60 -11.34
CA ILE A 201 -11.92 15.76 -10.46
C ILE A 201 -11.70 17.01 -11.29
N ASP A 202 -10.80 16.94 -12.28
CA ASP A 202 -10.48 18.08 -13.15
C ASP A 202 -11.70 18.56 -13.93
N SER A 203 -12.52 17.66 -14.44
CA SER A 203 -13.74 17.96 -15.17
C SER A 203 -14.78 18.64 -14.27
N ALA A 204 -15.03 18.14 -13.08
CA ALA A 204 -15.94 18.74 -12.11
C ALA A 204 -15.48 20.13 -11.69
N LYS A 205 -14.18 20.30 -11.45
CA LYS A 205 -13.58 21.59 -11.13
C LYS A 205 -13.76 22.62 -12.24
N ALA A 206 -13.54 22.21 -13.50
CA ALA A 206 -13.72 23.09 -14.66
C ALA A 206 -15.18 23.49 -14.87
N ALA A 207 -16.13 22.61 -14.54
CA ALA A 207 -17.58 22.86 -14.62
C ALA A 207 -18.12 23.65 -13.41
N GLY A 208 -17.35 23.76 -12.31
CA GLY A 208 -17.82 24.36 -11.05
C GLY A 208 -18.86 23.48 -10.33
N GLU A 209 -18.82 22.17 -10.57
CA GLU A 209 -19.76 21.18 -10.02
C GLU A 209 -19.14 20.46 -8.82
N GLY A 210 -20.00 19.93 -7.93
CA GLY A 210 -19.56 19.07 -6.84
C GLY A 210 -19.20 17.67 -7.34
N ILE A 211 -18.25 17.03 -6.67
CA ILE A 211 -17.90 15.63 -6.89
C ILE A 211 -17.66 14.93 -5.57
N ILE A 212 -18.19 13.71 -5.42
CA ILE A 212 -17.82 12.78 -4.35
C ILE A 212 -17.05 11.64 -5.02
N ILE A 213 -15.84 11.41 -4.52
CA ILE A 213 -14.91 10.49 -5.15
C ILE A 213 -14.17 9.69 -4.08
N PHE A 214 -13.92 8.41 -4.38
CA PHE A 214 -12.95 7.63 -3.61
C PHE A 214 -11.55 8.23 -3.76
N ASN A 215 -10.86 8.32 -2.64
CA ASN A 215 -9.47 8.74 -2.61
C ASN A 215 -8.76 8.06 -1.44
N TRP A 216 -7.46 8.21 -1.40
CA TRP A 216 -6.62 7.68 -0.32
C TRP A 216 -5.50 8.65 0.05
N THR A 217 -4.94 8.47 1.23
CA THR A 217 -3.69 9.07 1.67
C THR A 217 -2.79 7.94 2.20
N PRO A 218 -1.48 7.89 1.90
CA PRO A 218 -0.67 8.87 1.14
C PRO A 218 -1.00 8.91 -0.36
N ASN A 219 -1.20 10.12 -0.91
CA ASN A 219 -1.39 10.35 -2.33
C ASN A 219 -0.90 11.76 -2.71
N PHE A 220 -0.79 12.07 -4.01
CA PHE A 220 -0.46 13.43 -4.47
C PHE A 220 -1.52 14.46 -4.10
N THR A 221 -2.77 14.06 -3.98
CA THR A 221 -3.90 14.92 -3.59
C THR A 221 -3.81 15.44 -2.16
N ASP A 222 -2.91 14.89 -1.33
CA ASP A 222 -2.70 15.37 0.04
C ASP A 222 -2.25 16.84 0.06
N SER A 223 -1.50 17.28 -0.97
CA SER A 223 -1.05 18.67 -1.11
C SER A 223 -2.19 19.64 -1.47
N ASP A 224 -3.24 19.17 -2.13
CA ASP A 224 -4.36 19.97 -2.61
C ASP A 224 -5.49 20.12 -1.59
N GLY A 225 -5.35 19.46 -0.43
CA GLY A 225 -6.29 19.59 0.69
C GLY A 225 -7.59 18.82 0.45
N PHE A 226 -7.51 17.59 -0.09
CA PHE A 226 -8.67 16.69 -0.18
C PHE A 226 -9.29 16.43 1.19
N VAL A 227 -10.62 16.38 1.28
CA VAL A 227 -11.35 16.22 2.54
C VAL A 227 -12.15 14.93 2.51
N PHE A 228 -11.79 13.98 3.37
CA PHE A 228 -12.56 12.75 3.57
C PHE A 228 -13.87 13.04 4.29
N ILE A 229 -14.95 12.39 3.88
CA ILE A 229 -16.25 12.46 4.56
C ILE A 229 -16.14 11.73 5.88
N GLU A 230 -16.63 12.34 6.94
CA GLU A 230 -16.63 11.79 8.31
C GLU A 230 -17.84 10.86 8.49
N PHE A 231 -17.69 9.62 8.07
CA PHE A 231 -18.65 8.53 8.28
C PHE A 231 -18.65 8.05 9.75
N PRO A 232 -19.66 7.27 10.18
CA PRO A 232 -19.62 6.61 11.48
C PRO A 232 -18.30 5.85 11.68
N PRO A 233 -17.70 5.88 12.88
CA PRO A 233 -16.37 5.30 13.10
C PRO A 233 -16.31 3.81 12.75
N TYR A 234 -15.22 3.41 12.12
CA TYR A 234 -14.93 2.00 11.88
C TYR A 234 -14.72 1.24 13.18
N PHE A 235 -15.24 0.03 13.25
CA PHE A 235 -14.89 -1.00 14.21
C PHE A 235 -14.89 -2.36 13.49
N PHE A 236 -14.05 -3.30 13.92
CA PHE A 236 -14.00 -4.62 13.30
C PHE A 236 -15.37 -5.30 13.36
N GLY A 237 -15.84 -5.81 12.24
CA GLY A 237 -17.17 -6.41 12.12
C GLY A 237 -18.25 -5.44 11.66
N CYS A 238 -17.95 -4.15 11.40
CA CYS A 238 -18.98 -3.19 10.96
C CYS A 238 -19.25 -3.22 9.46
N ARG A 239 -18.31 -3.67 8.66
CA ARG A 239 -18.45 -3.79 7.20
C ARG A 239 -19.30 -5.01 6.84
N GLU A 240 -19.98 -4.98 5.72
CA GLU A 240 -20.78 -6.10 5.26
C GLU A 240 -19.95 -7.36 5.00
N THR A 241 -18.73 -7.20 4.44
CA THR A 241 -17.75 -8.27 4.25
C THR A 241 -17.25 -8.88 5.57
N GLU A 242 -17.45 -8.17 6.68
CA GLU A 242 -17.09 -8.61 8.04
C GLU A 242 -18.34 -9.06 8.84
N GLY A 243 -19.52 -9.05 8.21
CA GLY A 243 -20.80 -9.46 8.82
C GLY A 243 -21.61 -8.34 9.47
N GLY A 244 -21.20 -7.07 9.29
CA GLY A 244 -21.90 -5.88 9.74
C GLY A 244 -22.95 -5.36 8.76
N ASP A 245 -23.46 -4.16 9.02
CA ASP A 245 -24.44 -3.47 8.18
C ASP A 245 -23.82 -2.58 7.08
N GLY A 246 -22.50 -2.39 7.10
CA GLY A 246 -21.77 -1.57 6.14
C GLY A 246 -21.86 -0.06 6.36
N ALA A 247 -22.52 0.43 7.41
CA ALA A 247 -22.75 1.86 7.62
C ALA A 247 -21.51 2.63 8.10
N CYS A 248 -20.40 1.96 8.47
CA CYS A 248 -19.19 2.61 8.99
C CYS A 248 -18.26 3.12 7.89
N GLY A 249 -17.39 4.07 8.26
CA GLY A 249 -16.27 4.53 7.46
C GLY A 249 -15.16 3.50 7.33
N SER A 250 -14.08 3.89 6.67
CA SER A 250 -12.88 3.06 6.54
C SER A 250 -11.97 3.19 7.76
N PRO A 251 -11.15 2.15 8.09
CA PRO A 251 -10.16 2.28 9.13
C PRO A 251 -9.14 3.37 8.78
N ARG A 252 -8.62 4.04 9.79
CA ARG A 252 -7.38 4.81 9.71
C ARG A 252 -6.27 3.82 10.01
N GLY A 253 -5.66 3.33 8.94
CA GLY A 253 -4.99 2.07 8.98
C GLY A 253 -3.47 2.13 8.78
N TRP A 254 -2.93 0.96 8.58
CA TRP A 254 -1.52 0.70 8.33
C TRP A 254 -1.29 0.39 6.85
N LEU A 255 -0.03 0.58 6.43
CA LEU A 255 0.50 0.14 5.15
C LEU A 255 1.57 -0.91 5.41
N LYS A 256 1.27 -2.16 5.12
CA LYS A 256 2.16 -3.30 5.39
C LYS A 256 2.89 -3.79 4.16
N LYS A 257 3.87 -4.65 4.42
CA LYS A 257 4.63 -5.39 3.41
C LYS A 257 4.37 -6.88 3.56
N ALA A 258 4.15 -7.55 2.45
CA ALA A 258 3.97 -9.00 2.36
C ALA A 258 5.11 -9.65 1.59
N ALA A 259 5.42 -10.89 1.92
CA ALA A 259 6.42 -11.67 1.20
C ALA A 259 6.02 -13.16 1.14
N ASN A 260 6.49 -13.85 0.10
CA ASN A 260 6.46 -15.31 0.08
C ASN A 260 7.34 -15.86 1.22
N TYR A 261 6.88 -16.87 1.93
CA TYR A 261 7.58 -17.46 3.09
C TYR A 261 8.97 -18.03 2.78
N LYS A 262 9.29 -18.28 1.50
CA LYS A 262 10.62 -18.75 1.06
C LYS A 262 11.60 -17.59 0.88
N PHE A 263 11.13 -16.35 0.73
CA PHE A 263 11.98 -15.20 0.44
C PHE A 263 13.11 -15.00 1.46
N PRO A 264 12.88 -15.10 2.79
CA PRO A 264 13.96 -15.03 3.78
C PRO A 264 15.07 -16.08 3.61
N LYS A 265 14.72 -17.24 3.03
CA LYS A 265 15.68 -18.33 2.82
C LYS A 265 16.38 -18.24 1.47
N THR A 266 15.68 -17.76 0.44
CA THR A 266 16.23 -17.70 -0.93
C THR A 266 17.03 -16.42 -1.16
N HIS A 267 16.66 -15.30 -0.52
CA HIS A 267 17.29 -14.00 -0.67
C HIS A 267 17.42 -13.33 0.72
N PRO A 268 18.24 -13.87 1.61
CA PRO A 268 18.32 -13.39 3.00
C PRO A 268 18.74 -11.93 3.13
N MET A 269 19.64 -11.45 2.27
CA MET A 269 20.10 -10.07 2.30
C MET A 269 19.03 -9.11 1.76
N ALA A 270 18.40 -9.44 0.63
CA ALA A 270 17.30 -8.65 0.09
C ALA A 270 16.08 -8.63 1.03
N TYR A 271 15.76 -9.77 1.67
CA TYR A 271 14.69 -9.81 2.67
C TYR A 271 15.00 -8.92 3.88
N LYS A 272 16.24 -8.97 4.40
CA LYS A 272 16.68 -8.08 5.49
C LYS A 272 16.53 -6.61 5.10
N ALA A 273 16.93 -6.24 3.88
CA ALA A 273 16.73 -4.88 3.37
C ALA A 273 15.23 -4.55 3.25
N PHE A 274 14.43 -5.45 2.69
CA PHE A 274 12.99 -5.24 2.51
C PHE A 274 12.26 -5.00 3.84
N THR A 275 12.61 -5.74 4.90
CA THR A 275 12.02 -5.52 6.23
C THR A 275 12.37 -4.15 6.82
N LYS A 276 13.53 -3.58 6.46
CA LYS A 276 13.97 -2.24 6.91
C LYS A 276 13.38 -1.10 6.08
N MET A 277 12.93 -1.37 4.85
CA MET A 277 12.34 -0.34 4.00
C MET A 277 11.11 0.24 4.70
N ASP A 278 11.17 1.54 4.96
CA ASP A 278 10.10 2.30 5.60
C ASP A 278 9.90 3.61 4.83
N PHE A 279 8.76 3.74 4.19
CA PHE A 279 8.37 4.95 3.48
C PHE A 279 7.27 5.66 4.25
N ASN A 280 7.46 6.94 4.50
CA ASN A 280 6.47 7.78 5.17
C ASN A 280 5.45 8.37 4.18
N THR A 281 4.39 8.97 4.71
CA THR A 281 3.31 9.60 3.94
C THR A 281 3.84 10.58 2.87
N SER A 282 4.80 11.44 3.25
CA SER A 282 5.37 12.43 2.33
C SER A 282 6.15 11.81 1.18
N GLN A 283 6.93 10.76 1.46
CA GLN A 283 7.72 10.09 0.42
C GLN A 283 6.82 9.37 -0.60
N ILE A 284 5.77 8.70 -0.14
CA ILE A 284 4.81 8.02 -1.03
C ILE A 284 4.03 9.04 -1.87
N GLY A 285 3.56 10.14 -1.25
CA GLY A 285 2.87 11.21 -1.96
C GLY A 285 3.76 11.88 -3.02
N GLN A 286 5.06 12.09 -2.73
CA GLN A 286 6.03 12.61 -3.70
C GLN A 286 6.24 11.65 -4.88
N MET A 287 6.33 10.34 -4.65
CA MET A 287 6.43 9.35 -5.73
C MET A 287 5.21 9.41 -6.66
N ALA A 288 4.01 9.50 -6.09
CA ALA A 288 2.79 9.66 -6.87
C ALA A 288 2.80 10.97 -7.67
N ALA A 289 3.20 12.09 -7.07
CA ALA A 289 3.22 13.41 -7.69
C ALA A 289 4.13 13.48 -8.92
N LEU A 290 5.28 12.79 -8.93
CA LEU A 290 6.16 12.73 -10.09
C LEU A 290 5.44 12.19 -11.34
N VAL A 291 4.47 11.28 -11.17
CA VAL A 291 3.67 10.74 -12.28
C VAL A 291 2.38 11.52 -12.48
N ASP A 292 1.59 11.72 -11.44
CA ASP A 292 0.25 12.26 -11.55
C ASP A 292 0.23 13.78 -11.81
N ILE A 293 1.26 14.51 -11.33
CA ILE A 293 1.42 15.97 -11.54
C ILE A 293 2.46 16.25 -12.62
N ASP A 294 3.69 15.74 -12.45
CA ASP A 294 4.82 16.05 -13.32
C ASP A 294 4.82 15.25 -14.63
N LYS A 295 3.90 14.29 -14.78
CA LYS A 295 3.68 13.46 -15.96
C LYS A 295 4.91 12.66 -16.42
N MET A 296 5.77 12.29 -15.47
CA MET A 296 6.91 11.40 -15.75
C MET A 296 6.44 9.96 -16.01
N SER A 297 7.27 9.18 -16.72
CA SER A 297 7.07 7.72 -16.70
C SER A 297 7.34 7.17 -15.29
N HIS A 298 6.75 6.04 -14.95
CA HIS A 298 6.96 5.43 -13.63
C HIS A 298 8.44 5.05 -13.40
N GLU A 299 9.12 4.58 -14.44
CA GLU A 299 10.54 4.25 -14.41
C GLU A 299 11.41 5.47 -14.18
N ASP A 300 11.15 6.58 -14.90
CA ASP A 300 11.91 7.83 -14.74
C ASP A 300 11.64 8.46 -13.37
N ALA A 301 10.39 8.42 -12.89
CA ALA A 301 10.02 8.87 -11.55
C ALA A 301 10.78 8.08 -10.47
N ALA A 302 10.87 6.77 -10.60
CA ALA A 302 11.62 5.92 -9.68
C ALA A 302 13.13 6.19 -9.75
N ALA A 303 13.69 6.36 -10.94
CA ALA A 303 15.11 6.69 -11.13
C ALA A 303 15.44 8.06 -10.50
N LYS A 304 14.56 9.05 -10.69
CA LYS A 304 14.69 10.37 -10.07
C LYS A 304 14.63 10.28 -8.54
N TRP A 305 13.62 9.56 -8.01
CA TRP A 305 13.47 9.42 -6.57
C TRP A 305 14.69 8.75 -5.93
N LEU A 306 15.24 7.69 -6.55
CA LEU A 306 16.45 7.00 -6.09
C LEU A 306 17.68 7.93 -6.10
N ALA A 307 17.82 8.77 -7.12
CA ALA A 307 18.91 9.73 -7.20
C ALA A 307 18.82 10.84 -6.14
N ASP A 308 17.61 11.33 -5.89
CA ASP A 308 17.37 12.44 -4.97
C ASP A 308 17.36 12.00 -3.48
N ASN A 309 17.23 10.68 -3.19
CA ASN A 309 17.08 10.14 -1.84
C ASN A 309 18.10 9.01 -1.55
N GLU A 310 19.34 9.17 -2.04
CA GLU A 310 20.36 8.13 -1.92
C GLU A 310 20.69 7.78 -0.46
N ASP A 311 20.76 8.76 0.41
CA ASP A 311 21.00 8.61 1.85
C ASP A 311 19.88 7.82 2.55
N VAL A 312 18.63 8.00 2.11
CA VAL A 312 17.46 7.31 2.66
C VAL A 312 17.52 5.81 2.31
N TRP A 313 17.61 5.48 1.03
CA TRP A 313 17.52 4.07 0.62
C TRP A 313 18.79 3.26 0.91
N GLN A 314 19.98 3.87 0.94
CA GLN A 314 21.21 3.19 1.35
C GLN A 314 21.14 2.71 2.80
N ALA A 315 20.42 3.42 3.67
CA ALA A 315 20.22 2.99 5.06
C ALA A 315 19.47 1.65 5.16
N PHE A 316 18.67 1.29 4.16
CA PHE A 316 17.95 0.02 4.14
C PHE A 316 18.85 -1.17 3.83
N THR A 317 19.96 -0.95 3.11
CA THR A 317 20.86 -2.02 2.62
C THR A 317 22.01 -2.35 3.56
N ASN A 318 22.24 -1.55 4.60
CA ASN A 318 23.33 -1.67 5.58
C ASN A 318 23.02 -2.60 6.76
#